data_ef46ba903d865ea9bea9a7952ef01148
#
_entry.id   ef46ba903d865ea9bea9a7952ef01148
#
_cell.length_a   1.000
_cell.length_b   1.000
_cell.length_c   1.000
_cell.angle_alpha   90.00
_cell.angle_beta   90.00
_cell.angle_gamma   90.00
#
_symmetry.space_group_name_H-M   'P 1'
#
loop_
_entity.id
_entity.type
_entity.pdbx_description
1 polymer ?
#
loop_
_entity_poly.entity_id
_entity_poly.type
_entity_poly.pdbx_seq_one_letter_code
_entity_poly.pdbx_strand_id
1 'polypeptide(L)'
;MSNNNSSNNSNRGGKNGKNGGFRGVLTLIAWALVLTVAFQYFNAYNNNAANKSTSHEIKYSDMISMIEKDQVKEILFKDSTIYVTPVDGYVFTEEVTSGSKTETKTYTQSKDSGLTLYTVYLSNADLLPLLEEHNVAYTGFYKAEMSPFLMIMIQYILPTIFIVGAFM
;
A
#
# COMPACT_ATOMS: atom_id res chain seq x y z
N MET A 1 -76.07 -46.47 -25.44
CA MET A 1 -75.88 -45.14 -24.82
C MET A 1 -74.44 -45.00 -24.39
N SER A 2 -73.76 -44.21 -25.13
CA SER A 2 -72.34 -44.04 -25.09
C SER A 2 -71.98 -42.91 -24.14
N ASN A 3 -71.01 -43.09 -23.28
CA ASN A 3 -70.46 -42.04 -22.48
C ASN A 3 -68.91 -42.04 -22.60
N ASN A 4 -68.45 -41.24 -23.51
CA ASN A 4 -67.01 -40.97 -23.66
C ASN A 4 -66.55 -39.91 -22.65
N ASN A 5 -65.71 -40.26 -21.77
CA ASN A 5 -65.04 -39.34 -20.92
C ASN A 5 -63.53 -39.25 -21.31
N SER A 6 -63.25 -38.24 -22.10
CA SER A 6 -61.88 -37.90 -22.49
C SER A 6 -61.21 -37.05 -21.43
N SER A 7 -60.41 -37.62 -20.60
CA SER A 7 -59.56 -36.90 -19.69
C SER A 7 -58.28 -36.41 -20.41
N ASN A 8 -58.25 -35.14 -20.67
CA ASN A 8 -57.18 -34.44 -21.30
C ASN A 8 -56.12 -34.12 -20.21
N ASN A 9 -55.08 -34.95 -20.14
CA ASN A 9 -53.96 -34.77 -19.25
C ASN A 9 -52.93 -33.84 -19.91
N SER A 10 -53.04 -32.56 -19.65
CA SER A 10 -52.11 -31.54 -20.11
C SER A 10 -50.84 -31.60 -19.24
N ASN A 11 -49.87 -32.40 -19.67
CA ASN A 11 -48.55 -32.47 -19.07
C ASN A 11 -47.82 -31.14 -19.39
N ARG A 12 -47.93 -30.13 -18.51
CA ARG A 12 -47.08 -28.93 -18.53
C ARG A 12 -45.67 -29.28 -18.04
N GLY A 13 -44.85 -29.71 -18.98
CA GLY A 13 -43.42 -29.78 -18.80
C GLY A 13 -42.86 -28.41 -18.49
N GLY A 14 -42.57 -28.17 -17.23
CA GLY A 14 -41.84 -26.99 -16.80
C GLY A 14 -40.42 -27.04 -17.39
N LYS A 15 -40.15 -26.25 -18.41
CA LYS A 15 -38.82 -25.94 -18.88
C LYS A 15 -38.13 -25.11 -17.79
N ASN A 16 -37.55 -25.76 -16.78
CA ASN A 16 -36.60 -25.12 -15.89
C ASN A 16 -35.35 -24.77 -16.70
N GLY A 17 -35.26 -23.50 -17.04
CA GLY A 17 -34.24 -22.94 -17.87
C GLY A 17 -32.83 -23.12 -17.26
N LYS A 18 -31.93 -23.54 -18.12
CA LYS A 18 -30.46 -23.65 -17.93
C LYS A 18 -29.79 -22.30 -17.68
N ASN A 19 -30.47 -21.32 -17.12
CA ASN A 19 -29.92 -19.97 -16.90
C ASN A 19 -29.28 -19.77 -15.49
N GLY A 20 -29.32 -20.81 -14.65
CA GLY A 20 -28.72 -20.70 -13.30
C GLY A 20 -27.20 -20.55 -13.31
N GLY A 21 -26.54 -21.27 -14.22
CA GLY A 21 -25.07 -21.22 -14.33
C GLY A 21 -24.55 -19.86 -14.82
N PHE A 22 -25.23 -19.26 -15.77
CA PHE A 22 -24.81 -17.98 -16.35
C PHE A 22 -25.01 -16.80 -15.37
N ARG A 23 -26.06 -16.85 -14.56
CA ARG A 23 -26.27 -15.86 -13.50
C ARG A 23 -25.21 -15.95 -12.42
N GLY A 24 -24.76 -17.15 -12.04
CA GLY A 24 -23.66 -17.35 -11.09
C GLY A 24 -22.34 -16.76 -11.62
N VAL A 25 -22.03 -17.03 -12.88
CA VAL A 25 -20.81 -16.48 -13.52
C VAL A 25 -20.85 -14.95 -13.60
N LEU A 26 -22.00 -14.37 -13.99
CA LEU A 26 -22.17 -12.90 -14.01
C LEU A 26 -22.03 -12.28 -12.61
N THR A 27 -22.53 -12.94 -11.59
CA THR A 27 -22.37 -12.48 -10.20
C THR A 27 -20.92 -12.52 -9.77
N LEU A 28 -20.18 -13.58 -10.11
CA LEU A 28 -18.74 -13.67 -9.81
C LEU A 28 -17.94 -12.56 -10.54
N ILE A 29 -18.25 -12.30 -11.81
CA ILE A 29 -17.60 -11.21 -12.57
C ILE A 29 -17.92 -9.86 -11.92
N ALA A 30 -19.17 -9.62 -11.54
CA ALA A 30 -19.58 -8.39 -10.87
C ALA A 30 -18.83 -8.18 -9.54
N TRP A 31 -18.72 -9.24 -8.73
CA TRP A 31 -17.95 -9.19 -7.48
C TRP A 31 -16.46 -8.99 -7.73
N ALA A 32 -15.87 -9.65 -8.73
CA ALA A 32 -14.47 -9.44 -9.10
C ALA A 32 -14.21 -7.99 -9.50
N LEU A 33 -15.11 -7.37 -10.27
CA LEU A 33 -15.02 -5.95 -10.62
C LEU A 33 -15.12 -5.04 -9.38
N VAL A 34 -16.07 -5.30 -8.49
CA VAL A 34 -16.24 -4.53 -7.25
C VAL A 34 -14.97 -4.63 -6.39
N LEU A 35 -14.41 -5.82 -6.22
CA LEU A 35 -13.17 -6.02 -5.46
C LEU A 35 -11.97 -5.33 -6.13
N THR A 36 -11.88 -5.38 -7.47
CA THR A 36 -10.82 -4.69 -8.20
C THR A 36 -10.89 -3.19 -8.03
N VAL A 37 -12.10 -2.61 -8.13
CA VAL A 37 -12.33 -1.18 -7.91
C VAL A 37 -12.05 -0.79 -6.47
N ALA A 38 -12.52 -1.58 -5.50
CA ALA A 38 -12.25 -1.35 -4.08
C ALA A 38 -10.74 -1.40 -3.77
N PHE A 39 -10.02 -2.36 -4.37
CA PHE A 39 -8.56 -2.46 -4.22
C PHE A 39 -7.82 -1.28 -4.85
N GLN A 40 -8.27 -0.82 -6.05
CA GLN A 40 -7.71 0.39 -6.67
C GLN A 40 -7.99 1.64 -5.84
N TYR A 41 -9.19 1.75 -5.27
CA TYR A 41 -9.56 2.87 -4.40
C TYR A 41 -8.72 2.88 -3.11
N PHE A 42 -8.51 1.70 -2.51
CA PHE A 42 -7.67 1.55 -1.33
C PHE A 42 -6.20 1.88 -1.62
N ASN A 43 -5.67 1.42 -2.76
CA ASN A 43 -4.33 1.78 -3.21
C ASN A 43 -4.21 3.28 -3.53
N ALA A 44 -5.20 3.86 -4.20
CA ALA A 44 -5.22 5.29 -4.49
C ALA A 44 -5.30 6.14 -3.21
N TYR A 45 -6.07 5.71 -2.21
CA TYR A 45 -6.16 6.38 -0.92
C TYR A 45 -4.82 6.32 -0.16
N ASN A 46 -4.17 5.16 -0.13
CA ASN A 46 -2.85 5.01 0.50
C ASN A 46 -1.75 5.77 -0.25
N ASN A 47 -1.83 5.86 -1.59
CA ASN A 47 -0.85 6.57 -2.40
C ASN A 47 -1.08 8.08 -2.45
N ASN A 48 -2.31 8.56 -2.26
CA ASN A 48 -2.60 10.00 -2.18
C ASN A 48 -2.18 10.63 -0.84
N ALA A 49 -1.99 9.82 0.20
CA ALA A 49 -1.35 10.26 1.45
C ALA A 49 0.18 10.38 1.32
N ALA A 50 0.78 9.74 0.32
CA ALA A 50 2.13 10.03 -0.11
C ALA A 50 2.06 11.24 -1.05
N ASN A 51 2.08 12.46 -0.48
CA ASN A 51 2.58 13.62 -1.21
C ASN A 51 3.78 13.15 -2.03
N LYS A 52 4.01 13.73 -3.21
CA LYS A 52 5.16 13.48 -4.11
C LYS A 52 6.49 13.68 -3.37
N SER A 53 6.70 12.97 -2.26
CA SER A 53 7.98 12.93 -1.59
C SER A 53 8.87 11.99 -2.39
N THR A 54 9.80 12.55 -3.07
CA THR A 54 10.86 11.81 -3.72
C THR A 54 11.79 11.33 -2.61
N SER A 55 11.84 10.02 -2.40
CA SER A 55 12.68 9.42 -1.35
C SER A 55 13.95 8.86 -1.97
N HIS A 56 15.11 9.27 -1.46
CA HIS A 56 16.42 8.82 -1.93
C HIS A 56 17.20 8.18 -0.79
N GLU A 57 17.94 7.12 -1.11
CA GLU A 57 18.83 6.47 -0.16
C GLU A 57 20.13 7.26 -0.02
N ILE A 58 20.57 7.43 1.22
CA ILE A 58 21.86 8.01 1.56
C ILE A 58 22.64 7.10 2.50
N LYS A 59 23.93 7.26 2.56
CA LYS A 59 24.76 6.56 3.54
C LYS A 59 24.49 7.11 4.94
N TYR A 60 24.63 6.25 5.94
CA TYR A 60 24.52 6.66 7.34
C TYR A 60 25.53 7.76 7.70
N SER A 61 26.75 7.68 7.18
CA SER A 61 27.79 8.71 7.35
C SER A 61 27.39 10.07 6.79
N ASP A 62 26.66 10.06 5.66
CA ASP A 62 26.23 11.30 5.02
C ASP A 62 25.13 11.95 5.86
N MET A 63 24.22 11.13 6.44
CA MET A 63 23.23 11.62 7.40
C MET A 63 23.90 12.28 8.61
N ILE A 64 24.90 11.64 9.21
CA ILE A 64 25.65 12.23 10.33
C ILE A 64 26.26 13.57 9.92
N SER A 65 26.92 13.62 8.77
CA SER A 65 27.52 14.86 8.24
C SER A 65 26.48 15.96 7.96
N MET A 66 25.25 15.59 7.58
CA MET A 66 24.14 16.53 7.42
C MET A 66 23.68 17.10 8.77
N ILE A 67 23.63 16.27 9.83
CA ILE A 67 23.25 16.73 11.17
C ILE A 67 24.30 17.71 11.68
N GLU A 68 25.59 17.38 11.60
CA GLU A 68 26.71 18.23 12.02
C GLU A 68 26.77 19.58 11.30
N LYS A 69 26.19 19.67 10.09
CA LYS A 69 26.09 20.90 9.29
C LYS A 69 24.77 21.64 9.44
N ASP A 70 23.92 21.25 10.40
CA ASP A 70 22.59 21.82 10.61
C ASP A 70 21.67 21.77 9.35
N GLN A 71 21.85 20.74 8.51
CA GLN A 71 21.11 20.56 7.27
C GLN A 71 19.88 19.66 7.41
N VAL A 72 19.62 19.18 8.63
CA VAL A 72 18.49 18.30 8.94
C VAL A 72 17.45 19.05 9.77
N LYS A 73 16.20 19.00 9.31
CA LYS A 73 15.07 19.60 10.01
C LYS A 73 14.40 18.60 10.96
N GLU A 74 14.17 17.39 10.47
CA GLU A 74 13.44 16.36 11.21
C GLU A 74 13.93 14.96 10.84
N ILE A 75 13.91 14.08 11.83
CA ILE A 75 14.20 12.65 11.67
C ILE A 75 13.02 11.82 12.15
N LEU A 76 12.59 10.86 11.32
CA LEU A 76 11.59 9.87 11.66
C LEU A 76 12.22 8.47 11.70
N PHE A 77 12.21 7.86 12.88
CA PHE A 77 12.59 6.46 13.06
C PHE A 77 11.36 5.57 12.80
N LYS A 78 11.48 4.72 11.79
CA LYS A 78 10.39 3.79 11.44
C LYS A 78 10.98 2.43 11.11
N ASP A 79 10.61 1.44 11.91
CA ASP A 79 11.17 0.08 11.83
C ASP A 79 12.72 0.11 11.92
N SER A 80 13.42 -0.39 10.91
CA SER A 80 14.87 -0.36 10.81
C SER A 80 15.40 0.75 9.88
N THR A 81 14.59 1.75 9.60
CA THR A 81 14.91 2.83 8.65
C THR A 81 14.80 4.18 9.34
N ILE A 82 15.76 5.04 9.04
CA ILE A 82 15.74 6.45 9.43
C ILE A 82 15.35 7.27 8.21
N TYR A 83 14.29 8.04 8.33
CA TYR A 83 13.88 9.01 7.33
C TYR A 83 14.32 10.39 7.78
N VAL A 84 14.97 11.11 6.88
CA VAL A 84 15.57 12.41 7.13
C VAL A 84 14.87 13.43 6.25
N THR A 85 14.31 14.45 6.86
CA THR A 85 13.77 15.61 6.17
C THR A 85 14.79 16.74 6.25
N PRO A 86 15.41 17.14 5.13
CA PRO A 86 16.36 18.24 5.12
C PRO A 86 15.70 19.60 5.40
N VAL A 87 16.51 20.58 5.75
CA VAL A 87 16.06 21.98 5.85
C VAL A 87 15.63 22.54 4.48
N ASP A 88 14.77 23.55 4.50
CA ASP A 88 14.32 24.21 3.25
C ASP A 88 15.52 24.80 2.50
N GLY A 89 15.56 24.57 1.20
CA GLY A 89 16.67 24.99 0.33
C GLY A 89 17.81 24.00 0.21
N TYR A 90 17.79 22.87 0.94
CA TYR A 90 18.77 21.81 0.78
C TYR A 90 18.72 21.22 -0.64
N VAL A 91 19.89 21.03 -1.24
CA VAL A 91 20.04 20.48 -2.60
C VAL A 91 20.67 19.10 -2.52
N PHE A 92 19.93 18.10 -2.96
CA PHE A 92 20.42 16.73 -3.09
C PHE A 92 20.70 16.42 -4.56
N THR A 93 21.86 15.83 -4.82
CA THR A 93 22.30 15.46 -6.17
C THR A 93 22.61 13.97 -6.22
N GLU A 94 22.00 13.29 -7.18
CA GLU A 94 22.17 11.86 -7.39
C GLU A 94 22.58 11.57 -8.82
N GLU A 95 23.55 10.68 -9.00
CA GLU A 95 23.93 10.16 -10.31
C GLU A 95 23.08 8.91 -10.64
N VAL A 96 22.22 9.01 -11.62
CA VAL A 96 21.38 7.91 -12.09
C VAL A 96 21.96 7.34 -13.38
N THR A 97 22.46 6.11 -13.31
CA THR A 97 22.97 5.40 -14.50
C THR A 97 21.84 4.59 -15.11
N SER A 98 21.44 4.95 -16.32
CA SER A 98 20.48 4.20 -17.13
C SER A 98 21.16 3.71 -18.41
N GLY A 99 21.53 2.42 -18.42
CA GLY A 99 22.32 1.83 -19.51
C GLY A 99 23.74 2.43 -19.58
N SER A 100 24.10 3.00 -20.73
CA SER A 100 25.43 3.61 -20.94
C SER A 100 25.48 5.11 -20.65
N LYS A 101 24.40 5.71 -20.17
CA LYS A 101 24.33 7.13 -19.86
C LYS A 101 24.21 7.33 -18.35
N THR A 102 25.10 8.16 -17.80
CA THR A 102 25.00 8.67 -16.45
C THR A 102 24.41 10.07 -16.52
N GLU A 103 23.29 10.26 -15.84
CA GLU A 103 22.62 11.57 -15.73
C GLU A 103 22.65 12.02 -14.27
N THR A 104 23.02 13.26 -14.05
CA THR A 104 22.99 13.87 -12.72
C THR A 104 21.62 14.50 -12.51
N LYS A 105 20.88 14.03 -11.51
CA LYS A 105 19.58 14.60 -11.09
C LYS A 105 19.75 15.38 -9.81
N THR A 106 19.19 16.56 -9.79
CA THR A 106 19.23 17.47 -8.65
C THR A 106 17.83 17.68 -8.09
N TYR A 107 17.70 17.54 -6.78
CA TYR A 107 16.44 17.71 -6.05
C TYR A 107 16.64 18.79 -4.99
N THR A 108 15.71 19.72 -4.91
CA THR A 108 15.76 20.80 -3.92
C THR A 108 14.62 20.67 -2.94
N GLN A 109 14.92 20.68 -1.65
CA GLN A 109 13.90 20.68 -0.61
C GLN A 109 13.15 22.03 -0.61
N SER A 110 11.83 21.96 -0.69
CA SER A 110 10.95 23.11 -0.54
C SER A 110 9.67 22.71 0.22
N LYS A 111 8.89 23.69 0.63
CA LYS A 111 7.60 23.42 1.32
C LYS A 111 6.61 22.62 0.48
N ASP A 112 6.72 22.72 -0.85
CA ASP A 112 5.80 22.09 -1.79
C ASP A 112 6.37 20.80 -2.42
N SER A 113 7.69 20.61 -2.36
CA SER A 113 8.38 19.40 -2.82
C SER A 113 8.98 18.69 -1.60
N GLY A 114 8.31 17.67 -1.09
CA GLY A 114 8.83 16.87 0.02
C GLY A 114 10.02 16.01 -0.44
N LEU A 115 11.25 16.49 -0.29
CA LEU A 115 12.43 15.66 -0.39
C LEU A 115 12.62 14.91 0.93
N THR A 116 12.62 13.58 0.86
CA THR A 116 12.89 12.72 2.00
C THR A 116 14.10 11.85 1.69
N LEU A 117 15.11 11.91 2.53
CA LEU A 117 16.26 11.01 2.43
C LEU A 117 16.05 9.86 3.42
N TYR A 118 16.59 8.68 3.12
CA TYR A 118 16.51 7.58 4.07
C TYR A 118 17.79 6.78 4.13
N THR A 119 18.04 6.19 5.29
CA THR A 119 19.15 5.28 5.53
C THR A 119 18.75 4.18 6.51
N VAL A 120 19.57 3.14 6.59
CA VAL A 120 19.35 2.05 7.55
C VAL A 120 19.73 2.52 8.95
N TYR A 121 18.90 2.16 9.94
CA TYR A 121 19.23 2.40 11.34
C TYR A 121 20.41 1.52 11.77
N LEU A 122 21.48 2.16 12.18
CA LEU A 122 22.58 1.51 12.86
C LEU A 122 22.48 1.84 14.34
N SER A 123 22.58 0.82 15.21
CA SER A 123 22.57 1.02 16.64
C SER A 123 23.82 1.81 17.05
N ASN A 124 23.64 3.11 17.19
CA ASN A 124 24.69 4.02 17.65
C ASN A 124 24.17 4.80 18.87
N ALA A 125 24.86 4.66 19.99
CA ALA A 125 24.51 5.33 21.24
C ALA A 125 24.63 6.86 21.15
N ASP A 126 25.49 7.36 20.27
CA ASP A 126 25.79 8.78 20.14
C ASP A 126 24.82 9.55 19.24
N LEU A 127 23.92 8.85 18.54
CA LEU A 127 23.01 9.49 17.59
C LEU A 127 22.00 10.42 18.29
N LEU A 128 21.38 9.98 19.37
CA LEU A 128 20.41 10.81 20.09
C LEU A 128 21.05 12.06 20.72
N PRO A 129 22.19 11.97 21.43
CA PRO A 129 22.90 13.15 21.89
C PRO A 129 23.25 14.14 20.76
N LEU A 130 23.69 13.63 19.60
CA LEU A 130 23.99 14.47 18.44
C LEU A 130 22.75 15.21 17.90
N LEU A 131 21.59 14.55 17.86
CA LEU A 131 20.33 15.19 17.45
C LEU A 131 19.90 16.29 18.42
N GLU A 132 20.09 16.06 19.72
CA GLU A 132 19.78 17.06 20.76
C GLU A 132 20.73 18.26 20.69
N GLU A 133 22.02 18.04 20.47
CA GLU A 133 23.03 19.08 20.31
C GLU A 133 22.71 20.02 19.14
N HIS A 134 22.25 19.45 18.02
CA HIS A 134 21.90 20.21 16.81
C HIS A 134 20.42 20.62 16.73
N ASN A 135 19.65 20.43 17.81
CA ASN A 135 18.22 20.78 17.91
C ASN A 135 17.37 20.17 16.76
N VAL A 136 17.72 18.98 16.30
CA VAL A 136 16.97 18.27 15.28
C VAL A 136 15.73 17.63 15.90
N ALA A 137 14.55 17.91 15.36
CA ALA A 137 13.34 17.24 15.79
C ALA A 137 13.38 15.76 15.42
N TYR A 138 13.07 14.87 16.35
CA TYR A 138 13.00 13.44 16.03
C TYR A 138 11.76 12.77 16.61
N THR A 139 11.24 11.81 15.87
CA THR A 139 10.03 11.06 16.22
C THR A 139 10.23 9.59 15.89
N GLY A 140 9.76 8.71 16.75
CA GLY A 140 9.69 7.28 16.51
C GLY A 140 8.28 6.87 16.07
N PHE A 141 8.16 6.09 15.00
CA PHE A 141 6.90 5.50 14.59
C PHE A 141 6.84 4.04 15.01
N TYR A 142 5.95 3.73 15.93
CA TYR A 142 5.66 2.35 16.32
C TYR A 142 4.54 1.81 15.43
N LYS A 143 4.89 0.88 14.54
CA LYS A 143 3.89 0.10 13.82
C LYS A 143 3.47 -1.06 14.71
N ALA A 144 2.25 -1.03 15.21
CA ALA A 144 1.67 -2.19 15.87
C ALA A 144 1.62 -3.35 14.85
N GLU A 145 2.42 -4.36 15.06
CA GLU A 145 2.35 -5.57 14.23
C GLU A 145 1.00 -6.25 14.46
N MET A 146 0.28 -6.50 13.37
CA MET A 146 -0.92 -7.33 13.44
C MET A 146 -0.53 -8.72 13.93
N SER A 147 -1.27 -9.26 14.91
CA SER A 147 -0.98 -10.60 15.39
C SER A 147 -0.97 -11.58 14.23
N PRO A 148 -0.06 -12.56 14.21
CA PRO A 148 -0.01 -13.61 13.17
C PRO A 148 -1.35 -14.29 12.96
N PHE A 149 -2.12 -14.45 14.04
CA PHE A 149 -3.47 -15.00 14.00
C PHE A 149 -4.44 -14.10 13.19
N LEU A 150 -4.39 -12.79 13.38
CA LEU A 150 -5.24 -11.88 12.64
C LEU A 150 -4.86 -11.83 11.14
N MET A 151 -3.58 -11.95 10.82
CA MET A 151 -3.12 -12.10 9.44
C MET A 151 -3.67 -13.34 8.76
N ILE A 152 -3.62 -14.49 9.45
CA ILE A 152 -4.18 -15.77 8.96
C ILE A 152 -5.69 -15.64 8.76
N MET A 153 -6.40 -15.03 9.69
CA MET A 153 -7.84 -14.79 9.61
C MET A 153 -8.19 -14.00 8.35
N ILE A 154 -7.50 -12.89 8.10
CA ILE A 154 -7.78 -12.01 6.95
C ILE A 154 -7.36 -12.69 5.64
N GLN A 155 -6.22 -13.37 5.62
CA GLN A 155 -5.65 -13.91 4.39
C GLN A 155 -6.30 -15.22 3.92
N TYR A 156 -6.74 -16.07 4.85
CA TYR A 156 -7.25 -17.41 4.52
C TYR A 156 -8.73 -17.60 4.87
N ILE A 157 -9.15 -17.16 6.04
CA ILE A 157 -10.50 -17.43 6.52
C ILE A 157 -11.52 -16.52 5.83
N LEU A 158 -11.21 -15.24 5.69
CA LEU A 158 -12.11 -14.28 5.05
C LEU A 158 -12.41 -14.64 3.58
N PRO A 159 -11.42 -14.93 2.71
CA PRO A 159 -11.69 -15.39 1.34
C PRO A 159 -12.49 -16.69 1.28
N THR A 160 -12.21 -17.63 2.21
CA THR A 160 -12.92 -18.91 2.26
C THR A 160 -14.40 -18.72 2.59
N ILE A 161 -14.73 -17.84 3.54
CA ILE A 161 -16.13 -17.50 3.88
C ILE A 161 -16.83 -16.87 2.66
N PHE A 162 -16.16 -15.99 1.93
CA PHE A 162 -16.72 -15.38 0.72
C PHE A 162 -17.01 -16.43 -0.36
N ILE A 163 -16.08 -17.38 -0.57
CA ILE A 163 -16.26 -18.44 -1.56
C ILE A 163 -17.45 -19.33 -1.16
N VAL A 164 -17.50 -19.80 0.08
CA VAL A 164 -18.60 -20.65 0.58
C VAL A 164 -19.93 -19.91 0.51
N GLY A 165 -19.99 -18.64 0.91
CA GLY A 165 -21.21 -17.85 0.85
C GLY A 165 -21.68 -17.56 -0.58
N ALA A 166 -20.79 -17.53 -1.57
CA ALA A 166 -21.15 -17.34 -2.98
C ALA A 166 -21.74 -18.62 -3.63
N PHE A 167 -21.48 -19.80 -3.04
CA PHE A 167 -21.98 -21.09 -3.53
C PHE A 167 -23.24 -21.60 -2.78
N MET A 168 -23.63 -20.96 -1.70
CA MET A 168 -24.89 -21.20 -0.99
C MET A 168 -26.01 -20.31 -1.52
#